data_e48e5b496795fa44643c5e2606fb392e
#
_entry.id   e48e5b496795fa44643c5e2606fb392e
#
_cell.length_a   1.000
_cell.length_b   1.000
_cell.length_c   1.000
_cell.angle_alpha   90.00
_cell.angle_beta   90.00
_cell.angle_gamma   90.00
#
_symmetry.space_group_name_H-M   'P 1'
#
loop_
_entity.id
_entity.type
_entity.pdbx_description
1 polymer ?
#
loop_
_entity_poly.entity_id
_entity_poly.type
_entity_poly.pdbx_seq_one_letter_code
_entity_poly.pdbx_strand_id
1 'polypeptide(L)'
;FRPQSPFNLVDFDSKVITEAIDPDKIEKALSNKVAELGPLYTMYFDFGFPADLALIFIDICSFSTKNVDFTDEELVNYLDAFYDIILPIIHKHGGEVDKIMGDGIVCLFGAPFLENDLSKNIGFAFKCSQEIIKATKETEFESKIALHAGQIRYYKNSSIHYEEYTIVGKMMTELFRLESISEDAKINFYSETDVDEFISEKISSSTGIPKFSEVVAKWRVSKNIPI
;
A
#
# COMPACT_ATOMS: atom_id res chain seq x y z
N PHE A 1 -35.91 8.44 -16.83
CA PHE A 1 -36.34 7.15 -16.22
C PHE A 1 -35.11 6.56 -15.51
N ARG A 2 -35.04 6.71 -14.17
CA ARG A 2 -34.11 5.90 -13.36
C ARG A 2 -34.88 4.63 -13.01
N PRO A 3 -34.31 3.44 -13.23
CA PRO A 3 -34.89 2.22 -12.68
C PRO A 3 -34.87 2.33 -11.15
N GLN A 4 -35.99 2.15 -10.52
CA GLN A 4 -36.09 2.04 -9.07
C GLN A 4 -35.30 0.80 -8.66
N SER A 5 -34.38 0.99 -7.68
CA SER A 5 -33.67 -0.10 -7.05
C SER A 5 -34.66 -1.13 -6.51
N PRO A 6 -34.49 -2.44 -6.77
CA PRO A 6 -35.35 -3.48 -6.22
C PRO A 6 -35.13 -3.72 -4.73
N PHE A 7 -34.20 -3.02 -4.10
CA PHE A 7 -34.01 -3.08 -2.65
C PHE A 7 -34.97 -2.06 -2.01
N ASN A 8 -36.08 -2.54 -1.52
CA ASN A 8 -36.74 -1.88 -0.41
C ASN A 8 -35.65 -1.83 0.69
N LEU A 9 -35.23 -0.62 1.02
CA LEU A 9 -34.57 -0.36 2.29
C LEU A 9 -35.57 -0.81 3.36
N VAL A 10 -35.45 -2.04 3.83
CA VAL A 10 -36.04 -2.48 5.07
C VAL A 10 -35.64 -1.42 6.08
N ASP A 11 -36.56 -0.87 6.85
CA ASP A 11 -36.28 0.02 7.97
C ASP A 11 -35.18 -0.59 8.85
N PHE A 12 -33.96 -0.30 8.52
CA PHE A 12 -32.88 -0.45 9.46
C PHE A 12 -33.19 0.53 10.58
N ASP A 13 -33.54 -0.01 11.72
CA ASP A 13 -33.84 0.77 12.91
C ASP A 13 -32.67 1.76 13.08
N SER A 14 -32.92 3.03 12.81
CA SER A 14 -31.90 4.09 12.84
C SER A 14 -31.22 4.18 14.21
N LYS A 15 -31.80 3.59 15.25
CA LYS A 15 -31.21 3.43 16.57
C LYS A 15 -30.08 2.41 16.60
N VAL A 16 -30.17 1.28 15.87
CA VAL A 16 -29.12 0.25 15.86
C VAL A 16 -27.87 0.76 15.18
N ILE A 17 -28.02 1.56 14.11
CA ILE A 17 -26.88 2.17 13.42
C ILE A 17 -26.22 3.26 14.28
N THR A 18 -27.01 4.03 15.03
CA THR A 18 -26.47 5.10 15.90
C THR A 18 -25.80 4.59 17.16
N GLU A 19 -26.12 3.38 17.63
CA GLU A 19 -25.45 2.76 18.78
C GLU A 19 -24.21 1.94 18.38
N ALA A 20 -24.12 1.47 17.12
CA ALA A 20 -23.00 0.67 16.63
C ALA A 20 -21.85 1.50 16.09
N ILE A 21 -22.08 2.73 15.66
CA ILE A 21 -21.05 3.62 15.11
C ILE A 21 -20.96 4.82 16.06
N ASP A 22 -19.86 4.89 16.83
CA ASP A 22 -19.51 6.08 17.58
C ASP A 22 -19.18 7.20 16.55
N PRO A 23 -20.09 8.19 16.33
CA PRO A 23 -19.83 9.25 15.33
C PRO A 23 -18.57 10.05 15.65
N ASP A 24 -18.23 10.17 16.95
CA ASP A 24 -17.00 10.83 17.40
C ASP A 24 -15.74 10.04 17.02
N LYS A 25 -15.84 8.70 16.91
CA LYS A 25 -14.70 7.89 16.45
C LYS A 25 -14.45 8.00 14.95
N ILE A 26 -15.50 8.07 14.13
CA ILE A 26 -15.37 8.26 12.68
C ILE A 26 -14.90 9.67 12.37
N GLU A 27 -15.48 10.67 13.04
CA GLU A 27 -15.10 12.06 12.86
C GLU A 27 -13.66 12.30 13.35
N LYS A 28 -13.26 11.69 14.46
CA LYS A 28 -11.88 11.74 14.96
C LYS A 28 -10.89 10.96 14.07
N ALA A 29 -11.27 9.81 13.50
CA ALA A 29 -10.38 9.07 12.61
C ALA A 29 -10.10 9.84 11.32
N LEU A 30 -11.10 10.46 10.71
CA LEU A 30 -10.95 11.26 9.50
C LEU A 30 -10.35 12.64 9.78
N SER A 31 -10.83 13.36 10.81
CA SER A 31 -10.35 14.69 11.16
C SER A 31 -8.99 14.68 11.82
N ASN A 32 -8.66 13.65 12.62
CA ASN A 32 -7.32 13.51 13.17
C ASN A 32 -6.29 13.19 12.07
N LYS A 33 -6.63 12.34 11.11
CA LYS A 33 -5.75 12.05 9.98
C LYS A 33 -5.48 13.31 9.15
N VAL A 34 -6.49 14.12 8.90
CA VAL A 34 -6.35 15.40 8.19
C VAL A 34 -5.68 16.48 9.09
N ALA A 35 -5.95 16.48 10.39
CA ALA A 35 -5.36 17.44 11.33
C ALA A 35 -3.91 17.11 11.69
N GLU A 36 -3.55 15.83 11.82
CA GLU A 36 -2.18 15.38 12.05
C GLU A 36 -1.28 15.62 10.84
N LEU A 37 -1.83 15.47 9.64
CA LEU A 37 -1.12 15.72 8.39
C LEU A 37 -0.90 17.23 8.12
N GLY A 38 -1.71 18.11 8.76
CA GLY A 38 -1.55 19.54 8.74
C GLY A 38 -1.70 20.21 7.38
N PRO A 39 -1.55 21.57 7.32
CA PRO A 39 -1.74 22.33 6.08
C PRO A 39 -0.80 21.94 4.94
N LEU A 40 0.39 21.43 5.25
CA LEU A 40 1.37 20.99 4.25
C LEU A 40 0.86 19.81 3.44
N TYR A 41 0.14 18.88 4.06
CA TYR A 41 -0.41 17.72 3.37
C TYR A 41 -1.52 18.11 2.40
N THR A 42 -2.48 18.90 2.86
CA THR A 42 -3.57 19.39 2.01
C THR A 42 -3.06 20.19 0.82
N MET A 43 -2.00 21.00 1.01
CA MET A 43 -1.35 21.72 -0.09
C MET A 43 -0.83 20.81 -1.20
N TYR A 44 -0.27 19.65 -0.87
CA TYR A 44 0.21 18.72 -1.89
C TYR A 44 -0.90 18.27 -2.83
N PHE A 45 -2.08 17.98 -2.29
CA PHE A 45 -3.25 17.59 -3.07
C PHE A 45 -3.94 18.76 -3.77
N ASP A 46 -4.17 19.87 -3.05
CA ASP A 46 -4.89 21.03 -3.56
C ASP A 46 -4.16 21.67 -4.76
N PHE A 47 -2.84 21.69 -4.74
CA PHE A 47 -2.01 22.23 -5.82
C PHE A 47 -1.49 21.15 -6.78
N GLY A 48 -1.74 19.87 -6.50
CA GLY A 48 -1.28 18.78 -7.34
C GLY A 48 0.24 18.72 -7.46
N PHE A 49 0.97 18.86 -6.35
CA PHE A 49 2.42 18.87 -6.37
C PHE A 49 2.99 17.53 -6.84
N PRO A 50 4.06 17.56 -7.65
CA PRO A 50 4.85 16.37 -7.91
C PRO A 50 5.68 16.02 -6.67
N ALA A 51 5.94 14.72 -6.49
CA ALA A 51 6.86 14.23 -5.47
C ALA A 51 7.59 12.97 -5.98
N ASP A 52 8.83 12.81 -5.52
CA ASP A 52 9.60 11.61 -5.76
C ASP A 52 9.41 10.67 -4.57
N LEU A 53 8.67 9.59 -4.79
CA LEU A 53 8.27 8.65 -3.75
C LEU A 53 8.82 7.25 -4.01
N ALA A 54 9.04 6.50 -2.93
CA ALA A 54 9.06 5.05 -3.00
C ALA A 54 7.68 4.51 -2.61
N LEU A 55 7.21 3.52 -3.33
CA LEU A 55 5.92 2.86 -3.11
C LEU A 55 6.14 1.38 -2.89
N ILE A 56 5.37 0.80 -1.98
CA ILE A 56 5.25 -0.64 -1.85
C ILE A 56 3.80 -1.06 -2.01
N PHE A 57 3.60 -2.18 -2.69
CA PHE A 57 2.35 -2.92 -2.69
C PHE A 57 2.60 -4.23 -1.95
N ILE A 58 1.86 -4.44 -0.87
CA ILE A 58 1.90 -5.62 -0.02
C ILE A 58 0.65 -6.43 -0.33
N ASP A 59 0.81 -7.73 -0.55
CA ASP A 59 -0.30 -8.63 -0.87
C ASP A 59 -0.08 -10.00 -0.19
N ILE A 60 -1.16 -10.64 0.29
CA ILE A 60 -1.08 -11.95 0.94
C ILE A 60 -0.94 -13.04 -0.11
N CYS A 61 0.07 -13.89 0.03
CA CYS A 61 0.31 -15.00 -0.89
C CYS A 61 -0.87 -15.97 -0.91
N SER A 62 -1.41 -16.21 -2.11
CA SER A 62 -2.51 -17.18 -2.32
C SER A 62 -3.79 -16.88 -1.52
N PHE A 63 -4.06 -15.61 -1.20
CA PHE A 63 -5.23 -15.20 -0.41
C PHE A 63 -6.54 -15.79 -0.91
N SER A 64 -6.86 -15.64 -2.19
CA SER A 64 -8.10 -16.13 -2.80
C SER A 64 -8.28 -17.65 -2.73
N THR A 65 -7.17 -18.40 -2.65
CA THR A 65 -7.20 -19.86 -2.54
C THR A 65 -7.33 -20.33 -1.10
N LYS A 66 -6.66 -19.61 -0.17
CA LYS A 66 -6.68 -19.95 1.27
C LYS A 66 -8.04 -19.70 1.91
N ASN A 67 -8.78 -18.70 1.43
CA ASN A 67 -9.98 -18.20 2.09
C ASN A 67 -11.28 -18.57 1.35
N VAL A 68 -11.23 -19.54 0.45
CA VAL A 68 -12.37 -19.94 -0.38
C VAL A 68 -13.57 -20.43 0.44
N ASP A 69 -13.32 -20.98 1.60
CA ASP A 69 -14.35 -21.53 2.50
C ASP A 69 -14.65 -20.62 3.70
N PHE A 70 -14.05 -19.41 3.77
CA PHE A 70 -14.31 -18.49 4.87
C PHE A 70 -15.71 -17.88 4.78
N THR A 71 -16.35 -17.76 5.92
CA THR A 71 -17.51 -16.88 6.09
C THR A 71 -17.06 -15.41 6.04
N ASP A 72 -18.01 -14.49 5.83
CA ASP A 72 -17.70 -13.06 5.82
C ASP A 72 -17.08 -12.59 7.16
N GLU A 73 -17.53 -13.15 8.30
CA GLU A 73 -16.99 -12.84 9.62
C GLU A 73 -15.55 -13.34 9.80
N GLU A 74 -15.26 -14.55 9.33
CA GLU A 74 -13.90 -15.11 9.36
C GLU A 74 -12.97 -14.30 8.45
N LEU A 75 -13.45 -13.85 7.31
CA LEU A 75 -12.69 -13.01 6.39
C LEU A 75 -12.34 -11.65 7.02
N VAL A 76 -13.30 -11.00 7.68
CA VAL A 76 -13.07 -9.73 8.38
C VAL A 76 -12.02 -9.92 9.48
N ASN A 77 -12.19 -10.92 10.34
CA ASN A 77 -11.25 -11.20 11.43
C ASN A 77 -9.84 -11.52 10.92
N TYR A 78 -9.74 -12.24 9.79
CA TYR A 78 -8.47 -12.55 9.14
C TYR A 78 -7.76 -11.28 8.62
N LEU A 79 -8.49 -10.41 7.94
CA LEU A 79 -7.96 -9.15 7.43
C LEU A 79 -7.56 -8.20 8.56
N ASP A 80 -8.37 -8.10 9.62
CA ASP A 80 -8.04 -7.27 10.79
C ASP A 80 -6.75 -7.74 11.46
N ALA A 81 -6.57 -9.06 11.63
CA ALA A 81 -5.35 -9.63 12.18
C ALA A 81 -4.12 -9.36 11.27
N PHE A 82 -4.30 -9.39 9.95
CA PHE A 82 -3.26 -9.00 9.00
C PHE A 82 -2.89 -7.52 9.15
N TYR A 83 -3.88 -6.63 9.19
CA TYR A 83 -3.64 -5.19 9.34
C TYR A 83 -2.97 -4.85 10.66
N ASP A 84 -3.30 -5.53 11.74
CA ASP A 84 -2.68 -5.35 13.06
C ASP A 84 -1.18 -5.67 13.06
N ILE A 85 -0.73 -6.55 12.16
CA ILE A 85 0.69 -6.86 11.97
C ILE A 85 1.35 -5.82 11.06
N ILE A 86 0.71 -5.48 9.94
CA ILE A 86 1.35 -4.74 8.85
C ILE A 86 1.40 -3.23 9.11
N LEU A 87 0.29 -2.63 9.57
CA LEU A 87 0.19 -1.18 9.72
C LEU A 87 1.22 -0.61 10.71
N PRO A 88 1.47 -1.24 11.89
CA PRO A 88 2.51 -0.76 12.79
C PRO A 88 3.92 -0.79 12.18
N ILE A 89 4.22 -1.78 11.32
CA ILE A 89 5.52 -1.88 10.65
C ILE A 89 5.65 -0.74 9.63
N ILE A 90 4.61 -0.47 8.84
CA ILE A 90 4.60 0.63 7.87
C ILE A 90 4.89 1.97 8.58
N HIS A 91 4.12 2.29 9.61
CA HIS A 91 4.28 3.56 10.34
C HIS A 91 5.62 3.67 11.06
N LYS A 92 6.15 2.58 11.62
CA LYS A 92 7.48 2.52 12.23
C LYS A 92 8.58 2.96 11.26
N HIS A 93 8.44 2.66 9.98
CA HIS A 93 9.39 3.03 8.94
C HIS A 93 9.07 4.36 8.26
N GLY A 94 8.09 5.12 8.76
CA GLY A 94 7.69 6.41 8.21
C GLY A 94 6.86 6.31 6.92
N GLY A 95 6.29 5.14 6.65
CA GLY A 95 5.37 4.94 5.53
C GLY A 95 3.97 5.42 5.86
N GLU A 96 3.24 5.84 4.85
CA GLU A 96 1.81 6.19 4.93
C GLU A 96 1.00 5.32 3.98
N VAL A 97 -0.19 4.94 4.41
CA VAL A 97 -1.10 4.12 3.60
C VAL A 97 -1.84 5.00 2.61
N ASP A 98 -1.69 4.73 1.32
CA ASP A 98 -2.48 5.38 0.27
C ASP A 98 -3.85 4.72 0.12
N LYS A 99 -3.88 3.39 0.03
CA LYS A 99 -5.14 2.63 -0.07
C LYS A 99 -5.01 1.20 0.42
N ILE A 100 -6.14 0.67 0.87
CA ILE A 100 -6.33 -0.74 1.22
C ILE A 100 -7.37 -1.33 0.25
N MET A 101 -7.07 -2.49 -0.31
CA MET A 101 -7.91 -3.17 -1.29
C MET A 101 -8.02 -4.66 -0.92
N GLY A 102 -8.82 -4.96 0.10
CA GLY A 102 -8.88 -6.31 0.66
C GLY A 102 -7.54 -6.70 1.29
N ASP A 103 -6.92 -7.76 0.80
CA ASP A 103 -5.59 -8.21 1.24
C ASP A 103 -4.41 -7.38 0.69
N GLY A 104 -4.68 -6.47 -0.25
CA GLY A 104 -3.69 -5.60 -0.84
C GLY A 104 -3.58 -4.25 -0.13
N ILE A 105 -2.36 -3.82 0.22
CA ILE A 105 -2.07 -2.52 0.84
C ILE A 105 -1.04 -1.78 -0.01
N VAL A 106 -1.39 -0.56 -0.42
CA VAL A 106 -0.45 0.35 -1.09
C VAL A 106 0.01 1.41 -0.11
N CYS A 107 1.34 1.53 0.06
CA CYS A 107 1.96 2.50 0.95
C CYS A 107 2.96 3.36 0.20
N LEU A 108 3.15 4.57 0.70
CA LEU A 108 4.09 5.55 0.16
C LEU A 108 5.12 5.98 1.20
N PHE A 109 6.33 6.29 0.73
CA PHE A 109 7.43 6.83 1.52
C PHE A 109 7.99 8.05 0.79
N GLY A 110 7.92 9.20 1.43
CA GLY A 110 8.42 10.47 0.89
C GLY A 110 7.58 11.66 1.31
N ALA A 111 7.85 12.81 0.68
CA ALA A 111 7.15 14.05 1.02
C ALA A 111 5.62 13.94 0.82
N PRO A 112 4.81 14.56 1.69
CA PRO A 112 5.19 15.44 2.78
C PRO A 112 5.54 14.74 4.11
N PHE A 113 5.45 13.41 4.21
CA PHE A 113 5.63 12.64 5.45
C PHE A 113 7.11 12.47 5.81
N LEU A 114 7.96 12.37 4.81
CA LEU A 114 9.40 12.22 4.92
C LEU A 114 10.10 13.31 4.10
N GLU A 115 11.44 13.42 4.27
CA GLU A 115 12.25 14.28 3.42
C GLU A 115 12.10 13.92 1.93
N ASN A 116 12.21 14.93 1.06
CA ASN A 116 12.19 14.72 -0.38
C ASN A 116 13.57 14.25 -0.88
N ASP A 117 13.94 13.02 -0.50
CA ASP A 117 15.17 12.35 -0.88
C ASP A 117 14.83 10.91 -1.33
N LEU A 118 14.81 10.68 -2.64
CA LEU A 118 14.36 9.42 -3.21
C LEU A 118 15.16 8.22 -2.71
N SER A 119 16.48 8.35 -2.61
CA SER A 119 17.36 7.26 -2.15
C SER A 119 17.08 6.88 -0.69
N LYS A 120 16.87 7.88 0.19
CA LYS A 120 16.45 7.61 1.57
C LYS A 120 15.08 6.97 1.64
N ASN A 121 14.13 7.45 0.82
CA ASN A 121 12.77 6.94 0.77
C ASN A 121 12.73 5.48 0.29
N ILE A 122 13.52 5.13 -0.72
CA ILE A 122 13.74 3.73 -1.14
C ILE A 122 14.31 2.92 0.02
N GLY A 123 15.27 3.47 0.76
CA GLY A 123 15.85 2.83 1.94
C GLY A 123 14.85 2.53 3.06
N PHE A 124 13.92 3.44 3.34
CA PHE A 124 12.85 3.22 4.30
C PHE A 124 11.85 2.17 3.81
N ALA A 125 11.41 2.29 2.56
CA ALA A 125 10.51 1.33 1.93
C ALA A 125 11.10 -0.08 1.88
N PHE A 126 12.39 -0.21 1.56
CA PHE A 126 13.09 -1.50 1.53
C PHE A 126 13.20 -2.13 2.92
N LYS A 127 13.57 -1.37 3.96
CA LYS A 127 13.60 -1.86 5.34
C LYS A 127 12.23 -2.29 5.85
N CYS A 128 11.19 -1.50 5.53
CA CYS A 128 9.81 -1.84 5.82
C CYS A 128 9.44 -3.18 5.17
N SER A 129 9.74 -3.32 3.87
CA SER A 129 9.51 -4.55 3.11
C SER A 129 10.20 -5.77 3.73
N GLN A 130 11.47 -5.61 4.15
CA GLN A 130 12.21 -6.69 4.81
C GLN A 130 11.57 -7.10 6.14
N GLU A 131 11.12 -6.14 6.95
CA GLU A 131 10.48 -6.44 8.23
C GLU A 131 9.14 -7.12 8.03
N ILE A 132 8.33 -6.68 7.04
CA ILE A 132 7.04 -7.30 6.71
C ILE A 132 7.24 -8.77 6.26
N ILE A 133 8.11 -9.03 5.28
CA ILE A 133 8.39 -10.40 4.83
C ILE A 133 8.84 -11.28 6.00
N LYS A 134 9.71 -10.75 6.87
CA LYS A 134 10.17 -11.49 8.04
C LYS A 134 9.06 -11.76 9.07
N ALA A 135 8.17 -10.79 9.29
CA ALA A 135 7.07 -10.92 10.25
C ALA A 135 5.98 -11.88 9.77
N THR A 136 5.79 -11.98 8.45
CA THR A 136 4.76 -12.83 7.85
C THR A 136 5.25 -14.19 7.38
N LYS A 137 6.58 -14.42 7.41
CA LYS A 137 7.20 -15.65 6.94
C LYS A 137 6.68 -16.88 7.68
N GLU A 138 6.30 -17.91 6.92
CA GLU A 138 5.78 -19.19 7.46
C GLU A 138 4.50 -19.02 8.31
N THR A 139 3.79 -17.90 8.13
CA THR A 139 2.47 -17.67 8.72
C THR A 139 1.38 -17.78 7.67
N GLU A 140 0.13 -17.76 8.09
CA GLU A 140 -1.02 -17.64 7.17
C GLU A 140 -1.02 -16.31 6.39
N PHE A 141 -0.35 -15.28 6.90
CA PHE A 141 -0.19 -13.95 6.30
C PHE A 141 1.07 -13.81 5.45
N GLU A 142 1.72 -14.90 5.07
CA GLU A 142 2.89 -14.83 4.20
C GLU A 142 2.63 -13.92 3.01
N SER A 143 3.49 -12.90 2.84
CA SER A 143 3.23 -11.78 1.94
C SER A 143 4.25 -11.71 0.82
N LYS A 144 3.84 -11.19 -0.33
CA LYS A 144 4.72 -10.71 -1.40
C LYS A 144 4.70 -9.18 -1.43
N ILE A 145 5.80 -8.59 -1.85
CA ILE A 145 5.92 -7.13 -1.95
C ILE A 145 6.43 -6.74 -3.32
N ALA A 146 5.72 -5.80 -3.96
CA ALA A 146 6.22 -5.05 -5.10
C ALA A 146 6.75 -3.71 -4.59
N LEU A 147 8.02 -3.38 -4.89
CA LEU A 147 8.67 -2.13 -4.54
C LEU A 147 9.04 -1.37 -5.80
N HIS A 148 8.59 -0.14 -5.91
CA HIS A 148 8.89 0.75 -7.02
C HIS A 148 9.12 2.18 -6.53
N ALA A 149 9.85 2.99 -7.31
CA ALA A 149 10.15 4.37 -6.94
C ALA A 149 10.18 5.28 -8.17
N GLY A 150 9.88 6.54 -7.95
CA GLY A 150 9.92 7.57 -8.98
C GLY A 150 8.93 8.70 -8.71
N GLN A 151 8.71 9.52 -9.73
CA GLN A 151 7.86 10.68 -9.62
C GLN A 151 6.37 10.33 -9.76
N ILE A 152 5.58 10.86 -8.84
CA ILE A 152 4.12 10.87 -8.86
C ILE A 152 3.60 12.31 -8.76
N ARG A 153 2.30 12.44 -8.86
CA ARG A 153 1.60 13.70 -8.54
C ARG A 153 0.50 13.42 -7.54
N TYR A 154 0.44 14.25 -6.50
CA TYR A 154 -0.71 14.29 -5.62
C TYR A 154 -1.92 14.82 -6.37
N TYR A 155 -3.08 14.27 -6.10
CA TYR A 155 -4.29 14.60 -6.84
C TYR A 155 -5.50 14.61 -5.91
N LYS A 156 -6.23 15.71 -5.95
CA LYS A 156 -7.55 15.83 -5.33
C LYS A 156 -8.61 15.71 -6.42
N ASN A 157 -9.37 14.63 -6.39
CA ASN A 157 -10.55 14.55 -7.23
C ASN A 157 -11.66 15.39 -6.61
N SER A 158 -12.03 16.48 -7.28
CA SER A 158 -13.05 17.44 -6.83
C SER A 158 -14.27 17.42 -7.74
N SER A 159 -14.73 16.23 -8.15
CA SER A 159 -15.97 16.13 -8.90
C SER A 159 -17.17 16.45 -7.99
N ILE A 160 -18.26 16.95 -8.56
CA ILE A 160 -19.48 17.26 -7.80
C ILE A 160 -20.14 16.05 -7.12
N HIS A 161 -19.68 14.85 -7.45
CA HIS A 161 -20.26 13.59 -6.96
C HIS A 161 -19.32 12.78 -6.09
N TYR A 162 -18.02 13.11 -6.09
CA TYR A 162 -17.01 12.32 -5.41
C TYR A 162 -15.77 13.14 -5.13
N GLU A 163 -15.33 13.16 -3.89
CA GLU A 163 -14.07 13.79 -3.48
C GLU A 163 -13.12 12.73 -2.93
N GLU A 164 -11.92 12.71 -3.44
CA GLU A 164 -10.89 11.75 -3.02
C GLU A 164 -9.51 12.40 -3.11
N TYR A 165 -8.71 12.15 -2.09
CA TYR A 165 -7.28 12.45 -2.07
C TYR A 165 -6.51 11.19 -2.45
N THR A 166 -5.71 11.24 -3.50
CA THR A 166 -4.94 10.09 -4.00
C THR A 166 -3.67 10.54 -4.71
N ILE A 167 -2.84 9.59 -5.08
CA ILE A 167 -1.68 9.83 -5.92
C ILE A 167 -1.91 9.27 -7.31
N VAL A 168 -1.42 9.96 -8.33
CA VAL A 168 -1.55 9.55 -9.73
C VAL A 168 -0.19 9.63 -10.42
N GLY A 169 0.03 8.71 -11.35
CA GLY A 169 1.24 8.69 -12.14
C GLY A 169 1.49 7.35 -12.79
N LYS A 170 2.42 7.36 -13.75
CA LYS A 170 2.84 6.15 -14.47
C LYS A 170 3.37 5.09 -13.49
N MET A 171 4.09 5.54 -12.47
CA MET A 171 4.66 4.70 -11.43
C MET A 171 3.60 3.85 -10.70
N MET A 172 2.39 4.41 -10.43
CA MET A 172 1.29 3.63 -9.84
C MET A 172 0.87 2.48 -10.74
N THR A 173 0.72 2.74 -12.05
CA THR A 173 0.39 1.70 -13.02
C THR A 173 1.49 0.63 -13.13
N GLU A 174 2.74 1.05 -13.05
CA GLU A 174 3.90 0.14 -13.07
C GLU A 174 3.96 -0.69 -11.79
N LEU A 175 3.64 -0.12 -10.62
CA LEU A 175 3.57 -0.83 -9.34
C LEU A 175 2.52 -1.96 -9.38
N PHE A 176 1.31 -1.69 -9.85
CA PHE A 176 0.26 -2.71 -9.99
C PHE A 176 0.63 -3.82 -10.98
N ARG A 177 1.32 -3.46 -12.07
CA ARG A 177 1.84 -4.46 -13.03
C ARG A 177 2.95 -5.30 -12.42
N LEU A 178 3.81 -4.70 -11.61
CA LEU A 178 4.87 -5.42 -10.91
C LEU A 178 4.27 -6.40 -9.91
N GLU A 179 3.28 -5.95 -9.12
CA GLU A 179 2.57 -6.82 -8.17
C GLU A 179 2.02 -8.06 -8.85
N SER A 180 1.34 -7.91 -10.00
CA SER A 180 0.71 -9.03 -10.73
C SER A 180 1.67 -10.12 -11.24
N ILE A 181 2.97 -9.82 -11.29
CA ILE A 181 4.03 -10.76 -11.69
C ILE A 181 5.00 -11.05 -10.55
N SER A 182 4.71 -10.56 -9.35
CA SER A 182 5.55 -10.71 -8.17
C SER A 182 5.54 -12.17 -7.70
N GLU A 183 6.72 -12.66 -7.34
CA GLU A 183 6.89 -13.96 -6.70
C GLU A 183 6.59 -13.86 -5.21
N ASP A 184 5.98 -14.91 -4.67
CA ASP A 184 5.57 -15.03 -3.28
C ASP A 184 6.76 -14.99 -2.31
N ALA A 185 6.52 -14.47 -1.10
CA ALA A 185 7.49 -14.36 -0.01
C ALA A 185 8.78 -13.61 -0.38
N LYS A 186 8.69 -12.65 -1.31
CA LYS A 186 9.85 -11.91 -1.83
C LYS A 186 9.55 -10.43 -1.97
N ILE A 187 10.63 -9.64 -2.03
CA ILE A 187 10.58 -8.25 -2.49
C ILE A 187 10.89 -8.24 -3.98
N ASN A 188 9.95 -7.77 -4.77
CA ASN A 188 10.00 -7.71 -6.22
C ASN A 188 10.18 -6.27 -6.69
N PHE A 189 11.01 -6.03 -7.68
CA PHE A 189 11.28 -4.70 -8.23
C PHE A 189 11.72 -4.80 -9.70
N TYR A 190 11.63 -3.69 -10.44
CA TYR A 190 12.10 -3.65 -11.82
C TYR A 190 13.61 -3.50 -11.89
N SER A 191 14.25 -4.18 -12.85
CA SER A 191 15.66 -3.95 -13.21
C SER A 191 15.86 -2.57 -13.84
N GLU A 192 17.08 -2.06 -13.76
CA GLU A 192 17.48 -0.77 -14.35
C GLU A 192 16.62 0.40 -13.83
N THR A 193 16.38 0.44 -12.51
CA THR A 193 15.67 1.49 -11.80
C THR A 193 16.45 1.95 -10.58
N ASP A 194 16.09 3.12 -10.02
CA ASP A 194 16.68 3.61 -8.77
C ASP A 194 16.58 2.59 -7.63
N VAL A 195 15.52 1.77 -7.61
CA VAL A 195 15.37 0.67 -6.64
C VAL A 195 16.41 -0.42 -6.88
N ASP A 196 16.62 -0.83 -8.13
CA ASP A 196 17.61 -1.85 -8.48
C ASP A 196 19.06 -1.36 -8.14
N GLU A 197 19.37 -0.10 -8.46
CA GLU A 197 20.65 0.52 -8.13
C GLU A 197 20.86 0.54 -6.61
N PHE A 198 19.90 1.05 -5.85
CA PHE A 198 19.95 1.11 -4.39
C PHE A 198 20.16 -0.27 -3.76
N ILE A 199 19.39 -1.27 -4.19
CA ILE A 199 19.48 -2.63 -3.65
C ILE A 199 20.82 -3.27 -4.03
N SER A 200 21.28 -3.10 -5.27
CA SER A 200 22.56 -3.62 -5.75
C SER A 200 23.74 -3.04 -4.99
N GLU A 201 23.75 -1.74 -4.71
CA GLU A 201 24.76 -1.08 -3.88
C GLU A 201 24.77 -1.60 -2.44
N LYS A 202 23.58 -1.74 -1.82
CA LYS A 202 23.44 -2.26 -0.45
C LYS A 202 23.99 -3.67 -0.32
N ILE A 203 23.74 -4.52 -1.30
CA ILE A 203 24.17 -5.91 -1.25
C ILE A 203 25.66 -6.04 -1.58
N SER A 204 26.18 -5.26 -2.50
CA SER A 204 27.62 -5.23 -2.82
C SER A 204 28.46 -4.78 -1.61
N SER A 205 27.89 -3.96 -0.73
CA SER A 205 28.55 -3.51 0.51
C SER A 205 28.46 -4.52 1.66
N SER A 206 27.57 -5.50 1.59
CA SER A 206 27.45 -6.60 2.54
C SER A 206 28.01 -7.87 1.88
N THR A 207 29.05 -8.47 2.43
CA THR A 207 29.84 -9.61 1.90
C THR A 207 28.97 -10.80 1.43
N GLY A 208 28.33 -10.68 0.29
CA GLY A 208 27.57 -11.77 -0.35
C GLY A 208 27.06 -11.37 -1.72
N ILE A 209 27.27 -12.21 -2.73
CA ILE A 209 26.69 -12.02 -4.05
C ILE A 209 25.18 -12.32 -3.93
N PRO A 210 24.30 -11.34 -4.15
CA PRO A 210 22.85 -11.58 -4.09
C PRO A 210 22.44 -12.55 -5.20
N LYS A 211 21.66 -13.54 -4.86
CA LYS A 211 20.95 -14.33 -5.87
C LYS A 211 19.65 -13.59 -6.21
N PHE A 212 19.70 -12.82 -7.27
CA PHE A 212 18.47 -12.30 -7.89
C PHE A 212 17.84 -13.41 -8.72
N SER A 213 16.54 -13.56 -8.58
CA SER A 213 15.73 -14.25 -9.59
C SER A 213 15.14 -13.20 -10.52
N GLU A 214 15.12 -13.47 -11.81
CA GLU A 214 14.57 -12.57 -12.81
C GLU A 214 13.29 -13.16 -13.40
N VAL A 215 12.26 -12.33 -13.50
CA VAL A 215 11.02 -12.64 -14.24
C VAL A 215 10.90 -11.67 -15.40
N VAL A 216 10.88 -12.18 -16.61
CA VAL A 216 10.73 -11.36 -17.81
C VAL A 216 9.24 -11.09 -18.05
N ALA A 217 8.80 -9.89 -17.70
CA ALA A 217 7.49 -9.41 -18.10
C ALA A 217 7.53 -8.88 -19.55
N LYS A 218 6.37 -8.85 -20.21
CA LYS A 218 6.22 -8.41 -21.61
C LYS A 218 6.80 -7.02 -21.91
N TRP A 219 7.04 -6.21 -20.87
CA TRP A 219 7.43 -4.80 -20.98
C TRP A 219 8.73 -4.44 -20.28
N ARG A 220 9.16 -5.23 -19.30
CA ARG A 220 10.31 -4.92 -18.45
C ARG A 220 10.76 -6.15 -17.66
N VAL A 221 12.04 -6.25 -17.39
CA VAL A 221 12.58 -7.29 -16.50
C VAL A 221 12.33 -6.88 -15.06
N SER A 222 11.77 -7.76 -14.26
CA SER A 222 11.68 -7.63 -12.81
C SER A 222 12.69 -8.54 -12.14
N LYS A 223 13.16 -8.11 -10.98
CA LYS A 223 14.04 -8.86 -10.09
C LYS A 223 13.35 -9.06 -8.76
N ASN A 224 13.71 -10.11 -8.04
CA ASN A 224 13.25 -10.34 -6.69
C ASN A 224 14.37 -10.84 -5.78
N ILE A 225 14.21 -10.57 -4.50
CA ILE A 225 15.14 -10.96 -3.44
C ILE A 225 14.36 -11.73 -2.38
N PRO A 226 14.76 -12.97 -2.07
CA PRO A 226 14.30 -13.66 -0.87
C PRO A 226 14.93 -13.01 0.37
N ILE A 227 14.21 -13.00 1.47
CA ILE A 227 14.63 -12.46 2.77
C ILE A 227 14.86 -13.60 3.77
#